data_9e50ea027bba1ccfc8d5ce343a530e65
#
_entry.id   9e50ea027bba1ccfc8d5ce343a530e65
#
_cell.length_a   1.000
_cell.length_b   1.000
_cell.length_c   1.000
_cell.angle_alpha   90.00
_cell.angle_beta   90.00
_cell.angle_gamma   90.00
#
_symmetry.space_group_name_H-M   'P 1'
#
loop_
_entity.id
_entity.type
_entity.pdbx_description
1 polymer ?
#
loop_
_entity_poly.entity_id
_entity_poly.type
_entity_poly.pdbx_seq_one_letter_code
_entity_poly.pdbx_strand_id
1 'polypeptide(L)'
;MSDSWYKVDNVAKVFLATASQRDPRVFRISCTLNEEIDPDTLNEALRSTAQEWPQFQVTLHRGLFWHYFESTDQLPTAQPETKAPCAPLYTPERRNKLIYRVTYFGARINLEMFHAITDGNGGLLYLKSIVRNYLALRHPGEMENVPSPNSASAGDMAQDSFRNFYEGTKRKKPAKKTKVYRPHGFLPYSQLQFFEGHLSSKQVLERSHALGVSMTSYLGASFMLAIYHDMPALERKKPICISLPVNLRNYYPSETARNFFNSVCIAHTLTPEDTLETVAPVFDAKLKEVLKPENIRAQMDAYEKLEHIPGIRPVPLVIKNVAVKFFTKLEDRHVSAVVSNMGRVSIPEGMKPYIHNFAAFSSCKTLFTVVCSYGDDLVLGTASALRSTAILQRLYREFAKDGLDVTLYATEVER
;
A
#
# COMPACT_ATOMS: atom_id res chain seq x y z
N MET A 1 -15.76 20.01 -21.49
CA MET A 1 -14.77 18.93 -21.73
C MET A 1 -15.53 17.70 -22.19
N SER A 2 -15.01 16.94 -23.17
CA SER A 2 -15.70 15.72 -23.63
C SER A 2 -15.78 14.73 -22.48
N ASP A 3 -16.95 14.14 -22.24
CA ASP A 3 -17.15 13.05 -21.28
C ASP A 3 -16.21 11.89 -21.61
N SER A 4 -15.00 11.93 -21.05
CA SER A 4 -14.04 10.87 -21.25
C SER A 4 -14.16 9.84 -20.15
N TRP A 5 -14.48 8.60 -20.51
CA TRP A 5 -14.53 7.48 -19.59
C TRP A 5 -13.31 6.57 -19.78
N TYR A 6 -12.85 5.98 -18.69
CA TYR A 6 -11.66 5.14 -18.66
C TYR A 6 -11.98 3.76 -18.11
N LYS A 7 -11.41 2.73 -18.71
CA LYS A 7 -11.50 1.37 -18.15
C LYS A 7 -10.67 1.27 -16.87
N VAL A 8 -11.20 0.55 -15.88
CA VAL A 8 -10.43 0.14 -14.71
C VAL A 8 -9.43 -0.95 -15.09
N ASP A 9 -8.24 -0.93 -14.47
CA ASP A 9 -7.24 -1.99 -14.65
C ASP A 9 -7.65 -3.30 -13.94
N ASN A 10 -6.89 -4.38 -14.17
CA ASN A 10 -7.24 -5.70 -13.64
C ASN A 10 -7.13 -5.79 -12.12
N VAL A 11 -6.15 -5.12 -11.54
CA VAL A 11 -5.96 -5.06 -10.09
C VAL A 11 -7.11 -4.27 -9.46
N ALA A 12 -7.50 -3.14 -10.07
CA ALA A 12 -8.65 -2.36 -9.65
C ALA A 12 -9.95 -3.19 -9.60
N LYS A 13 -10.17 -4.09 -10.56
CA LYS A 13 -11.35 -4.99 -10.56
C LYS A 13 -11.39 -5.87 -9.31
N VAL A 14 -10.23 -6.37 -8.86
CA VAL A 14 -10.14 -7.16 -7.62
C VAL A 14 -10.50 -6.30 -6.41
N PHE A 15 -9.95 -5.09 -6.31
CA PHE A 15 -10.27 -4.17 -5.22
C PHE A 15 -11.75 -3.80 -5.20
N LEU A 16 -12.33 -3.47 -6.36
CA LEU A 16 -13.76 -3.16 -6.50
C LEU A 16 -14.66 -4.33 -6.09
N ALA A 17 -14.30 -5.55 -6.48
CA ALA A 17 -15.06 -6.74 -6.11
C ALA A 17 -14.95 -7.07 -4.62
N THR A 18 -13.83 -6.76 -3.95
CA THR A 18 -13.52 -7.22 -2.58
C THR A 18 -13.62 -6.13 -1.51
N ALA A 19 -13.81 -4.87 -1.90
CA ALA A 19 -14.04 -3.78 -0.96
C ALA A 19 -15.25 -4.06 -0.06
N SER A 20 -15.10 -3.78 1.22
CA SER A 20 -16.13 -4.01 2.26
C SER A 20 -15.94 -3.03 3.41
N GLN A 21 -16.87 -2.96 4.34
CA GLN A 21 -16.72 -2.16 5.55
C GLN A 21 -15.53 -2.62 6.41
N ARG A 22 -15.23 -3.92 6.41
CA ARG A 22 -14.08 -4.49 7.15
C ARG A 22 -12.74 -4.18 6.51
N ASP A 23 -12.69 -4.10 5.18
CA ASP A 23 -11.51 -3.75 4.41
C ASP A 23 -11.94 -2.86 3.24
N PRO A 24 -11.92 -1.53 3.45
CA PRO A 24 -12.37 -0.57 2.44
C PRO A 24 -11.49 -0.49 1.20
N ARG A 25 -10.34 -1.15 1.20
CA ARG A 25 -9.32 -1.04 0.14
C ARG A 25 -8.84 0.39 -0.05
N VAL A 26 -8.68 1.08 1.05
CA VAL A 26 -8.14 2.44 1.10
C VAL A 26 -6.75 2.39 1.71
N PHE A 27 -5.84 3.11 1.11
CA PHE A 27 -4.53 3.38 1.70
C PHE A 27 -4.38 4.88 1.99
N ARG A 28 -3.54 5.19 2.95
CA ARG A 28 -3.16 6.54 3.33
C ARG A 28 -1.66 6.71 3.15
N ILE A 29 -1.24 7.84 2.61
CA ILE A 29 0.13 8.33 2.67
C ILE A 29 0.07 9.71 3.31
N SER A 30 0.96 9.98 4.26
CA SER A 30 1.03 11.23 5.00
C SER A 30 2.39 11.86 4.83
N CYS A 31 2.42 13.19 4.80
CA CYS A 31 3.63 13.99 4.88
C CYS A 31 3.49 14.95 6.06
N THR A 32 4.41 14.90 7.01
CA THR A 32 4.48 15.85 8.12
C THR A 32 5.49 16.94 7.76
N LEU A 33 5.08 18.19 7.87
CA LEU A 33 5.92 19.36 7.64
C LEU A 33 6.57 19.84 8.95
N ASN A 34 7.51 20.76 8.84
CA ASN A 34 8.12 21.46 9.99
C ASN A 34 7.31 22.70 10.41
N GLU A 35 6.14 22.92 9.81
CA GLU A 35 5.21 24.01 10.10
C GLU A 35 3.77 23.51 10.12
N GLU A 36 2.88 24.24 10.80
CA GLU A 36 1.44 23.92 10.81
C GLU A 36 0.80 24.18 9.44
N ILE A 37 -0.15 23.34 9.10
CA ILE A 37 -0.88 23.43 7.84
C ILE A 37 -1.88 24.58 7.88
N ASP A 38 -1.75 25.47 6.90
CA ASP A 38 -2.77 26.48 6.59
C ASP A 38 -3.82 25.88 5.65
N PRO A 39 -5.08 25.74 6.10
CA PRO A 39 -6.13 25.06 5.32
C PRO A 39 -6.48 25.78 4.01
N ASP A 40 -6.42 27.11 3.98
CA ASP A 40 -6.78 27.87 2.79
C ASP A 40 -5.72 27.72 1.71
N THR A 41 -4.45 27.82 2.07
CA THR A 41 -3.31 27.56 1.19
C THR A 41 -3.32 26.11 0.69
N LEU A 42 -3.66 25.14 1.57
CA LEU A 42 -3.77 23.73 1.14
C LEU A 42 -4.90 23.53 0.12
N ASN A 43 -6.02 24.19 0.28
CA ASN A 43 -7.12 24.12 -0.70
C ASN A 43 -6.73 24.74 -2.05
N GLU A 44 -5.94 25.81 -2.09
CA GLU A 44 -5.42 26.40 -3.31
C GLU A 44 -4.42 25.46 -3.99
N ALA A 45 -3.49 24.88 -3.24
CA ALA A 45 -2.57 23.87 -3.72
C ALA A 45 -3.27 22.65 -4.32
N LEU A 46 -4.37 22.21 -3.71
CA LEU A 46 -5.17 21.10 -4.23
C LEU A 46 -5.82 21.42 -5.58
N ARG A 47 -6.29 22.65 -5.78
CA ARG A 47 -6.85 23.09 -7.10
C ARG A 47 -5.79 23.03 -8.19
N SER A 48 -4.60 23.56 -7.91
CA SER A 48 -3.47 23.52 -8.86
C SER A 48 -3.05 22.08 -9.15
N THR A 49 -2.91 21.25 -8.12
CA THR A 49 -2.55 19.85 -8.28
C THR A 49 -3.60 19.05 -9.07
N ALA A 50 -4.88 19.33 -8.89
CA ALA A 50 -5.95 18.67 -9.63
C ALA A 50 -5.84 18.91 -11.16
N GLN A 51 -5.37 20.08 -11.57
CA GLN A 51 -5.13 20.41 -12.98
C GLN A 51 -3.92 19.66 -13.56
N GLU A 52 -2.89 19.42 -12.74
CA GLU A 52 -1.69 18.66 -13.14
C GLU A 52 -1.98 17.14 -13.24
N TRP A 53 -3.01 16.65 -12.52
CA TRP A 53 -3.33 15.22 -12.39
C TRP A 53 -4.77 14.89 -12.82
N PRO A 54 -5.15 15.14 -14.09
CA PRO A 54 -6.51 14.92 -14.56
C PRO A 54 -6.97 13.46 -14.45
N GLN A 55 -6.05 12.49 -14.49
CA GLN A 55 -6.35 11.06 -14.35
C GLN A 55 -6.88 10.68 -12.94
N PHE A 56 -6.71 11.53 -11.93
CA PHE A 56 -7.28 11.34 -10.60
C PHE A 56 -8.58 12.16 -10.39
N GLN A 57 -8.91 13.06 -11.33
CA GLN A 57 -10.17 13.80 -11.31
C GLN A 57 -11.28 12.95 -11.93
N VAL A 58 -11.61 11.84 -11.25
CA VAL A 58 -12.58 10.86 -11.73
C VAL A 58 -13.53 10.42 -10.63
N THR A 59 -14.73 10.07 -11.05
CA THR A 59 -15.71 9.34 -10.27
C THR A 59 -15.79 7.90 -10.74
N LEU A 60 -16.24 6.99 -9.87
CA LEU A 60 -16.32 5.57 -10.17
C LEU A 60 -17.77 5.16 -10.40
N HIS A 61 -18.03 4.56 -11.55
CA HIS A 61 -19.35 4.11 -11.97
C HIS A 61 -19.41 2.59 -12.15
N ARG A 62 -20.62 2.05 -11.97
CA ARG A 62 -20.91 0.64 -12.14
C ARG A 62 -21.83 0.43 -13.32
N GLY A 63 -21.33 -0.18 -14.38
CA GLY A 63 -22.13 -0.65 -15.51
C GLY A 63 -22.66 -2.07 -15.31
N LEU A 64 -23.33 -2.60 -16.33
CA LEU A 64 -23.88 -3.97 -16.33
C LEU A 64 -22.77 -5.05 -16.37
N PHE A 65 -21.71 -4.79 -17.13
CA PHE A 65 -20.64 -5.77 -17.41
C PHE A 65 -19.29 -5.39 -16.81
N TRP A 66 -19.05 -4.09 -16.51
CA TRP A 66 -17.79 -3.57 -15.96
C TRP A 66 -17.98 -2.31 -15.15
N HIS A 67 -16.97 -2.00 -14.34
CA HIS A 67 -16.80 -0.68 -13.75
C HIS A 67 -16.02 0.23 -14.70
N TYR A 68 -16.23 1.54 -14.60
CA TYR A 68 -15.48 2.54 -15.35
C TYR A 68 -15.31 3.81 -14.52
N PHE A 69 -14.28 4.57 -14.85
CA PHE A 69 -14.06 5.90 -14.32
C PHE A 69 -14.64 6.92 -15.31
N GLU A 70 -15.23 7.96 -14.79
CA GLU A 70 -15.74 9.09 -15.54
C GLU A 70 -15.08 10.37 -15.05
N SER A 71 -14.57 11.20 -15.95
CA SER A 71 -13.96 12.49 -15.62
C SER A 71 -14.95 13.40 -14.91
N THR A 72 -14.48 14.19 -13.94
CA THR A 72 -15.31 15.12 -13.20
C THR A 72 -14.59 16.44 -12.97
N ASP A 73 -15.36 17.53 -12.98
CA ASP A 73 -14.87 18.87 -12.62
C ASP A 73 -14.89 19.14 -11.10
N GLN A 74 -15.23 18.13 -10.28
CA GLN A 74 -15.20 18.26 -8.82
C GLN A 74 -13.78 18.54 -8.36
N LEU A 75 -13.60 19.62 -7.62
CA LEU A 75 -12.33 19.94 -7.00
C LEU A 75 -12.21 19.27 -5.62
N PRO A 76 -11.04 18.72 -5.28
CA PRO A 76 -10.79 18.23 -3.94
C PRO A 76 -10.76 19.39 -2.94
N THR A 77 -11.20 19.13 -1.72
CA THR A 77 -11.09 20.05 -0.60
C THR A 77 -10.45 19.35 0.59
N ALA A 78 -9.50 20.03 1.22
CA ALA A 78 -8.90 19.56 2.47
C ALA A 78 -9.86 19.74 3.63
N GLN A 79 -9.92 18.76 4.52
CA GLN A 79 -10.75 18.77 5.70
C GLN A 79 -9.93 18.46 6.95
N PRO A 80 -10.26 18.99 8.13
CA PRO A 80 -9.68 18.52 9.36
C PRO A 80 -9.85 17.00 9.49
N GLU A 81 -8.87 16.32 10.05
CA GLU A 81 -8.96 14.88 10.30
C GLU A 81 -9.96 14.61 11.44
N THR A 82 -11.08 13.99 11.12
CA THR A 82 -12.18 13.68 12.06
C THR A 82 -12.53 12.18 12.08
N LYS A 83 -11.89 11.39 11.24
CA LYS A 83 -12.15 9.94 11.10
C LYS A 83 -10.86 9.16 11.21
N ALA A 84 -11.00 7.92 11.66
CA ALA A 84 -9.88 6.98 11.64
C ALA A 84 -9.27 6.85 10.23
N PRO A 85 -7.94 6.62 10.14
CA PRO A 85 -7.27 6.38 8.88
C PRO A 85 -7.94 5.30 8.04
N CYS A 86 -7.83 5.44 6.70
CA CYS A 86 -8.34 4.46 5.74
C CYS A 86 -9.86 4.20 5.82
N ALA A 87 -10.66 5.17 6.25
CA ALA A 87 -12.12 5.03 6.24
C ALA A 87 -12.66 4.89 4.80
N PRO A 88 -13.83 4.23 4.60
CA PRO A 88 -14.37 3.95 3.27
C PRO A 88 -14.52 5.21 2.40
N LEU A 89 -14.03 5.14 1.18
CA LEU A 89 -14.16 6.19 0.16
C LEU A 89 -15.16 5.84 -0.95
N TYR A 90 -15.47 4.56 -1.11
CA TYR A 90 -16.45 4.09 -2.08
C TYR A 90 -17.63 3.44 -1.35
N THR A 91 -18.68 4.22 -1.13
CA THR A 91 -19.92 3.80 -0.48
C THR A 91 -21.12 4.27 -1.30
N PRO A 92 -22.34 3.74 -1.08
CA PRO A 92 -23.55 4.21 -1.77
C PRO A 92 -23.80 5.72 -1.64
N GLU A 93 -23.47 6.30 -0.48
CA GLU A 93 -23.65 7.72 -0.17
C GLU A 93 -22.60 8.61 -0.85
N ARG A 94 -21.48 8.02 -1.27
CA ARG A 94 -20.38 8.70 -1.95
C ARG A 94 -20.35 8.42 -3.45
N ARG A 95 -21.42 7.92 -4.03
CA ARG A 95 -21.55 7.83 -5.49
C ARG A 95 -21.32 9.19 -6.11
N ASN A 96 -20.66 9.25 -7.23
CA ASN A 96 -20.31 10.48 -7.94
C ASN A 96 -19.44 11.46 -7.13
N LYS A 97 -18.67 10.97 -6.15
CA LYS A 97 -17.64 11.74 -5.46
C LYS A 97 -16.26 11.25 -5.86
N LEU A 98 -15.27 12.12 -5.70
CA LEU A 98 -13.87 11.73 -5.82
C LEU A 98 -13.59 10.54 -4.90
N ILE A 99 -12.84 9.57 -5.42
CA ILE A 99 -12.48 8.33 -4.71
C ILE A 99 -11.14 8.43 -3.98
N TYR A 100 -10.77 9.66 -3.66
CA TYR A 100 -9.72 10.03 -2.72
C TYR A 100 -10.19 11.18 -1.84
N ARG A 101 -9.47 11.45 -0.77
CA ARG A 101 -9.65 12.65 0.06
C ARG A 101 -8.32 13.10 0.62
N VAL A 102 -8.25 14.40 0.92
CA VAL A 102 -7.14 15.01 1.64
C VAL A 102 -7.64 15.52 2.98
N THR A 103 -6.93 15.19 4.03
CA THR A 103 -7.18 15.72 5.38
C THR A 103 -5.89 16.29 5.96
N TYR A 104 -6.00 17.10 6.99
CA TYR A 104 -4.86 17.65 7.71
C TYR A 104 -5.07 17.55 9.22
N PHE A 105 -3.95 17.44 9.95
CA PHE A 105 -3.92 17.47 11.41
C PHE A 105 -2.58 18.07 11.87
N GLY A 106 -2.61 19.22 12.56
CA GLY A 106 -1.41 19.96 12.92
C GLY A 106 -0.53 20.24 11.70
N ALA A 107 0.68 19.76 11.69
CA ALA A 107 1.64 19.88 10.60
C ALA A 107 1.55 18.78 9.53
N ARG A 108 0.57 17.88 9.60
CA ARG A 108 0.48 16.68 8.75
C ARG A 108 -0.60 16.82 7.68
N ILE A 109 -0.21 16.60 6.41
CA ILE A 109 -1.11 16.42 5.27
C ILE A 109 -1.31 14.93 5.04
N ASN A 110 -2.56 14.46 5.00
CA ASN A 110 -2.92 13.07 4.75
C ASN A 110 -3.63 12.95 3.40
N LEU A 111 -3.14 12.07 2.54
CA LEU A 111 -3.81 11.66 1.31
C LEU A 111 -4.34 10.25 1.49
N GLU A 112 -5.64 10.06 1.35
CA GLU A 112 -6.27 8.74 1.32
C GLU A 112 -6.85 8.46 -0.05
N MET A 113 -6.54 7.29 -0.60
CA MET A 113 -6.98 6.89 -1.93
C MET A 113 -7.62 5.51 -1.91
N PHE A 114 -8.73 5.36 -2.65
CA PHE A 114 -9.28 4.04 -2.92
C PHE A 114 -8.37 3.32 -3.90
N HIS A 115 -7.90 2.14 -3.53
CA HIS A 115 -6.84 1.42 -4.24
C HIS A 115 -7.21 1.01 -5.69
N ALA A 116 -8.47 1.21 -6.10
CA ALA A 116 -8.86 1.02 -7.49
C ALA A 116 -8.32 2.09 -8.45
N ILE A 117 -7.96 3.29 -7.96
CA ILE A 117 -7.47 4.38 -8.82
C ILE A 117 -5.96 4.30 -9.05
N THR A 118 -5.21 3.90 -8.02
CA THR A 118 -3.74 3.94 -8.03
C THR A 118 -3.14 3.00 -6.99
N ASP A 119 -1.85 2.74 -7.10
CA ASP A 119 -1.03 2.09 -6.07
C ASP A 119 -0.28 3.10 -5.19
N GLY A 120 0.51 2.58 -4.23
CA GLY A 120 1.29 3.41 -3.32
C GLY A 120 2.29 4.34 -4.02
N ASN A 121 2.85 3.94 -5.18
CA ASN A 121 3.76 4.78 -5.94
C ASN A 121 3.05 5.97 -6.58
N GLY A 122 1.93 5.74 -7.26
CA GLY A 122 1.15 6.83 -7.85
C GLY A 122 0.55 7.75 -6.79
N GLY A 123 0.08 7.21 -5.65
CA GLY A 123 -0.38 7.99 -4.51
C GLY A 123 0.73 8.86 -3.88
N LEU A 124 1.95 8.32 -3.77
CA LEU A 124 3.10 9.08 -3.25
C LEU A 124 3.50 10.22 -4.20
N LEU A 125 3.50 9.99 -5.51
CA LEU A 125 3.77 11.05 -6.49
C LEU A 125 2.73 12.18 -6.40
N TYR A 126 1.45 11.81 -6.27
CA TYR A 126 0.37 12.78 -6.11
C TYR A 126 0.50 13.60 -4.81
N LEU A 127 0.80 12.95 -3.68
CA LEU A 127 1.05 13.64 -2.42
C LEU A 127 2.25 14.60 -2.51
N LYS A 128 3.33 14.18 -3.15
CA LYS A 128 4.50 15.06 -3.38
C LYS A 128 4.13 16.30 -4.20
N SER A 129 3.27 16.15 -5.21
CA SER A 129 2.78 17.29 -5.99
C SER A 129 1.92 18.24 -5.14
N ILE A 130 1.03 17.70 -4.30
CA ILE A 130 0.26 18.51 -3.34
C ILE A 130 1.18 19.29 -2.41
N VAL A 131 2.16 18.62 -1.80
CA VAL A 131 3.11 19.25 -0.87
C VAL A 131 3.97 20.30 -1.58
N ARG A 132 4.45 19.99 -2.79
CA ARG A 132 5.23 20.96 -3.60
C ARG A 132 4.42 22.22 -3.90
N ASN A 133 3.16 22.07 -4.32
CA ASN A 133 2.29 23.20 -4.64
C ASN A 133 1.92 24.00 -3.38
N TYR A 134 1.70 23.31 -2.26
CA TYR A 134 1.48 23.95 -0.95
C TYR A 134 2.70 24.80 -0.54
N LEU A 135 3.90 24.23 -0.59
CA LEU A 135 5.13 24.94 -0.23
C LEU A 135 5.43 26.09 -1.19
N ALA A 136 5.11 25.95 -2.48
CA ALA A 136 5.27 27.04 -3.45
C ALA A 136 4.38 28.27 -3.14
N LEU A 137 3.21 28.07 -2.57
CA LEU A 137 2.33 29.13 -2.13
C LEU A 137 2.79 29.74 -0.79
N ARG A 138 3.32 28.91 0.11
CA ARG A 138 3.82 29.36 1.42
C ARG A 138 5.17 30.05 1.35
N HIS A 139 6.06 29.57 0.47
CA HIS A 139 7.47 30.01 0.34
C HIS A 139 7.83 30.27 -1.13
N PRO A 140 7.16 31.22 -1.80
CA PRO A 140 7.27 31.41 -3.26
C PRO A 140 8.71 31.64 -3.73
N GLY A 141 9.50 32.47 -3.01
CA GLY A 141 10.87 32.77 -3.39
C GLY A 141 11.83 31.58 -3.30
N GLU A 142 11.60 30.64 -2.37
CA GLU A 142 12.47 29.48 -2.15
C GLU A 142 12.07 28.29 -3.05
N MET A 143 10.82 28.28 -3.50
CA MET A 143 10.27 27.18 -4.30
C MET A 143 10.27 27.45 -5.82
N GLU A 144 10.68 28.64 -6.28
CA GLU A 144 10.61 29.05 -7.67
C GLU A 144 11.30 28.08 -8.63
N ASN A 145 12.46 27.56 -8.25
CA ASN A 145 13.27 26.64 -9.07
C ASN A 145 13.14 25.16 -8.66
N VAL A 146 12.18 24.83 -7.79
CA VAL A 146 11.98 23.44 -7.36
C VAL A 146 11.16 22.68 -8.41
N PRO A 147 11.72 21.65 -9.06
CA PRO A 147 11.04 20.93 -10.11
C PRO A 147 9.80 20.22 -9.60
N SER A 148 8.84 19.97 -10.50
CA SER A 148 7.72 19.08 -10.20
C SER A 148 8.25 17.69 -9.83
N PRO A 149 7.70 17.05 -8.78
CA PRO A 149 8.06 15.68 -8.43
C PRO A 149 7.72 14.65 -9.51
N ASN A 150 6.96 15.06 -10.51
CA ASN A 150 6.55 14.25 -11.64
C ASN A 150 6.90 14.92 -12.96
N SER A 151 7.69 14.25 -13.79
CA SER A 151 8.09 14.69 -15.13
C SER A 151 7.36 13.93 -16.27
N ALA A 152 6.59 12.90 -15.95
CA ALA A 152 5.88 12.10 -16.95
C ALA A 152 4.67 12.82 -17.52
N SER A 153 4.34 12.55 -18.78
CA SER A 153 3.14 13.09 -19.40
C SER A 153 1.86 12.53 -18.79
N ALA A 154 0.75 13.26 -18.84
CA ALA A 154 -0.54 12.76 -18.35
C ALA A 154 -0.96 11.47 -19.09
N GLY A 155 -0.60 11.32 -20.37
CA GLY A 155 -0.84 10.11 -21.16
C GLY A 155 -0.06 8.91 -20.63
N ASP A 156 1.22 9.08 -20.33
CA ASP A 156 2.06 8.00 -19.77
C ASP A 156 1.58 7.59 -18.38
N MET A 157 1.18 8.54 -17.57
CA MET A 157 0.63 8.28 -16.23
C MET A 157 -0.71 7.53 -16.25
N ALA A 158 -1.51 7.69 -17.29
CA ALA A 158 -2.82 7.04 -17.43
C ALA A 158 -2.76 5.64 -18.07
N GLN A 159 -1.60 5.16 -18.53
CA GLN A 159 -1.45 3.90 -19.25
C GLN A 159 -1.73 2.67 -18.37
N ASP A 160 -2.30 1.63 -18.97
CA ASP A 160 -2.44 0.31 -18.39
C ASP A 160 -1.20 -0.55 -18.73
N SER A 161 -0.19 -0.49 -17.85
CA SER A 161 1.09 -1.15 -18.06
C SER A 161 1.03 -2.67 -18.01
N PHE A 162 0.04 -3.27 -17.34
CA PHE A 162 -0.16 -4.72 -17.41
C PHE A 162 -0.40 -5.21 -18.85
N ARG A 163 -1.21 -4.48 -19.59
CA ARG A 163 -1.52 -4.81 -21.01
C ARG A 163 -0.33 -4.56 -21.91
N ASN A 164 0.43 -3.48 -21.66
CA ASN A 164 1.57 -3.10 -22.49
C ASN A 164 2.72 -4.11 -22.42
N PHE A 165 2.91 -4.77 -21.28
CA PHE A 165 3.99 -5.74 -21.04
C PHE A 165 3.56 -7.20 -21.04
N TYR A 166 2.31 -7.51 -21.43
CA TYR A 166 1.81 -8.87 -21.52
C TYR A 166 2.44 -9.65 -22.67
N GLU A 167 3.06 -10.80 -22.37
CA GLU A 167 3.70 -11.69 -23.36
C GLU A 167 3.05 -13.07 -23.45
N GLY A 168 2.08 -13.38 -22.61
CA GLY A 168 1.37 -14.67 -22.62
C GLY A 168 2.20 -15.85 -22.13
N THR A 169 3.20 -15.59 -21.30
CA THR A 169 4.09 -16.64 -20.74
C THR A 169 3.30 -17.70 -19.99
N LYS A 170 3.58 -18.97 -20.28
CA LYS A 170 2.94 -20.08 -19.57
C LYS A 170 3.56 -20.20 -18.19
N ARG A 171 2.78 -19.90 -17.15
CA ARG A 171 3.19 -20.17 -15.77
C ARG A 171 3.43 -21.66 -15.57
N LYS A 172 4.58 -22.06 -15.02
CA LYS A 172 4.74 -23.40 -14.43
C LYS A 172 3.64 -23.63 -13.41
N LYS A 173 3.06 -24.83 -13.35
CA LYS A 173 2.00 -25.15 -12.38
C LYS A 173 2.42 -24.64 -11.01
N PRO A 174 1.61 -23.81 -10.34
CA PRO A 174 1.99 -23.32 -9.01
C PRO A 174 2.16 -24.52 -8.08
N ALA A 175 3.19 -24.46 -7.24
CA ALA A 175 3.34 -25.43 -6.16
C ALA A 175 2.05 -25.45 -5.32
N LYS A 176 1.68 -26.64 -4.84
CA LYS A 176 0.46 -26.82 -4.03
C LYS A 176 0.52 -25.87 -2.84
N LYS A 177 -0.37 -24.89 -2.81
CA LYS A 177 -0.43 -23.91 -1.72
C LYS A 177 -0.83 -24.61 -0.43
N THR A 178 0.03 -24.55 0.58
CA THR A 178 -0.25 -25.09 1.92
C THR A 178 -1.07 -24.07 2.72
N LYS A 179 -2.00 -24.53 3.52
CA LYS A 179 -2.77 -23.70 4.45
C LYS A 179 -1.83 -23.16 5.53
N VAL A 180 -1.78 -21.84 5.70
CA VAL A 180 -0.90 -21.16 6.65
C VAL A 180 -1.64 -20.79 7.94
N TYR A 181 -0.89 -20.46 8.98
CA TYR A 181 -1.45 -19.82 10.17
C TYR A 181 -1.99 -18.42 9.82
N ARG A 182 -3.15 -18.10 10.36
CA ARG A 182 -3.73 -16.77 10.26
C ARG A 182 -4.05 -16.27 11.65
N PRO A 183 -3.50 -15.11 12.06
CA PRO A 183 -3.91 -14.47 13.31
C PRO A 183 -5.43 -14.29 13.34
N HIS A 184 -6.02 -14.49 14.52
CA HIS A 184 -7.47 -14.44 14.75
C HIS A 184 -7.81 -13.62 16.00
N GLY A 185 -9.10 -13.48 16.31
CA GLY A 185 -9.53 -12.59 17.38
C GLY A 185 -9.68 -11.14 16.89
N PHE A 186 -10.59 -10.96 15.93
CA PHE A 186 -10.80 -9.67 15.27
C PHE A 186 -11.60 -8.67 16.10
N LEU A 187 -11.34 -7.40 15.88
CA LEU A 187 -12.18 -6.28 16.31
C LEU A 187 -13.57 -6.35 15.65
N PRO A 188 -14.59 -5.69 16.22
CA PRO A 188 -15.88 -5.51 15.57
C PRO A 188 -15.76 -4.91 14.16
N TYR A 189 -16.83 -5.01 13.37
CA TYR A 189 -16.86 -4.50 12.00
C TYR A 189 -16.42 -3.04 11.91
N SER A 190 -15.62 -2.73 10.89
CA SER A 190 -15.09 -1.41 10.55
C SER A 190 -14.09 -0.79 11.54
N GLN A 191 -13.69 -1.47 12.61
CA GLN A 191 -12.65 -0.97 13.50
C GLN A 191 -11.29 -1.53 13.08
N LEU A 192 -10.32 -0.63 12.92
CA LEU A 192 -8.91 -0.92 12.75
C LEU A 192 -8.13 -0.15 13.81
N GLN A 193 -7.09 -0.77 14.35
CA GLN A 193 -6.07 -0.09 15.14
C GLN A 193 -4.94 0.31 14.21
N PHE A 194 -4.39 1.51 14.42
CA PHE A 194 -3.26 2.01 13.65
C PHE A 194 -2.09 2.26 14.59
N PHE A 195 -0.92 1.83 14.16
CA PHE A 195 0.34 1.97 14.89
C PHE A 195 1.36 2.59 13.95
N GLU A 196 2.05 3.61 14.41
CA GLU A 196 3.12 4.29 13.69
C GLU A 196 4.41 4.10 14.48
N GLY A 197 5.26 3.18 14.04
CA GLY A 197 6.55 2.90 14.67
C GLY A 197 7.67 3.57 13.90
N HIS A 198 8.53 4.29 14.61
CA HIS A 198 9.69 4.99 14.09
C HIS A 198 10.97 4.29 14.53
N LEU A 199 11.87 4.07 13.59
CA LEU A 199 13.19 3.45 13.77
C LEU A 199 14.22 4.27 13.00
N SER A 200 15.50 4.21 13.41
CA SER A 200 16.58 4.70 12.56
C SER A 200 16.78 3.78 11.37
N SER A 201 16.63 4.31 10.15
CA SER A 201 16.86 3.55 8.91
C SER A 201 18.32 3.07 8.82
N LYS A 202 19.25 3.86 9.36
CA LYS A 202 20.68 3.50 9.43
C LYS A 202 20.90 2.29 10.34
N GLN A 203 20.37 2.32 11.56
CA GLN A 203 20.49 1.18 12.49
C GLN A 203 19.89 -0.11 11.91
N VAL A 204 18.67 -0.01 11.29
CA VAL A 204 18.02 -1.17 10.66
C VAL A 204 18.85 -1.69 9.49
N LEU A 205 19.47 -0.85 8.67
CA LEU A 205 20.39 -1.26 7.60
C LEU A 205 21.63 -1.94 8.15
N GLU A 206 22.26 -1.36 9.17
CA GLU A 206 23.46 -1.94 9.82
C GLU A 206 23.14 -3.33 10.38
N ARG A 207 22.01 -3.50 11.06
CA ARG A 207 21.58 -4.79 11.59
C ARG A 207 21.28 -5.80 10.49
N SER A 208 20.60 -5.37 9.42
CA SER A 208 20.32 -6.21 8.24
C SER A 208 21.61 -6.69 7.59
N HIS A 209 22.57 -5.79 7.41
CA HIS A 209 23.88 -6.12 6.81
C HIS A 209 24.70 -7.06 7.71
N ALA A 210 24.64 -6.89 9.03
CA ALA A 210 25.28 -7.82 9.98
C ALA A 210 24.74 -9.26 9.86
N LEU A 211 23.46 -9.41 9.46
CA LEU A 211 22.85 -10.71 9.16
C LEU A 211 23.05 -11.16 7.69
N GLY A 212 23.67 -10.35 6.84
CA GLY A 212 23.87 -10.64 5.41
C GLY A 212 22.58 -10.63 4.58
N VAL A 213 21.53 -9.90 5.02
CA VAL A 213 20.23 -9.89 4.37
C VAL A 213 19.80 -8.48 3.99
N SER A 214 18.75 -8.37 3.16
CA SER A 214 18.10 -7.09 2.85
C SER A 214 17.24 -6.59 4.03
N MET A 215 17.02 -5.25 4.13
CA MET A 215 16.11 -4.67 5.10
C MET A 215 14.71 -5.30 5.04
N THR A 216 14.19 -5.56 3.83
CA THR A 216 12.89 -6.20 3.63
C THR A 216 12.87 -7.61 4.23
N SER A 217 13.97 -8.36 4.09
CA SER A 217 14.09 -9.70 4.65
C SER A 217 14.22 -9.68 6.16
N TYR A 218 14.98 -8.74 6.71
CA TYR A 218 15.08 -8.49 8.15
C TYR A 218 13.70 -8.23 8.77
N LEU A 219 12.97 -7.24 8.23
CA LEU A 219 11.64 -6.90 8.72
C LEU A 219 10.65 -8.06 8.55
N GLY A 220 10.65 -8.73 7.38
CA GLY A 220 9.79 -9.87 7.11
C GLY A 220 10.02 -11.06 8.06
N ALA A 221 11.28 -11.38 8.36
CA ALA A 221 11.66 -12.41 9.31
C ALA A 221 11.26 -12.04 10.74
N SER A 222 11.46 -10.78 11.14
CA SER A 222 11.04 -10.26 12.45
C SER A 222 9.52 -10.36 12.65
N PHE A 223 8.73 -9.99 11.63
CA PHE A 223 7.28 -10.19 11.65
C PHE A 223 6.90 -11.68 11.76
N MET A 224 7.60 -12.54 11.04
CA MET A 224 7.36 -13.98 11.04
C MET A 224 7.59 -14.57 12.46
N LEU A 225 8.67 -14.20 13.12
CA LEU A 225 8.99 -14.59 14.49
C LEU A 225 7.98 -14.01 15.50
N ALA A 226 7.61 -12.73 15.38
CA ALA A 226 6.62 -12.11 16.25
C ALA A 226 5.26 -12.83 16.19
N ILE A 227 4.83 -13.24 14.96
CA ILE A 227 3.62 -14.03 14.76
C ILE A 227 3.79 -15.42 15.39
N TYR A 228 4.93 -16.11 15.19
CA TYR A 228 5.18 -17.44 15.73
C TYR A 228 5.09 -17.48 17.26
N HIS A 229 5.67 -16.50 17.92
CA HIS A 229 5.64 -16.41 19.37
C HIS A 229 4.25 -16.09 19.95
N ASP A 230 3.34 -15.59 19.11
CA ASP A 230 1.92 -15.37 19.48
C ASP A 230 1.01 -16.56 19.12
N MET A 231 1.51 -17.52 18.31
CA MET A 231 0.72 -18.66 17.87
C MET A 231 0.37 -19.59 19.04
N PRO A 232 -0.90 -20.05 19.11
CA PRO A 232 -1.27 -21.15 19.99
C PRO A 232 -0.41 -22.40 19.74
N ALA A 233 0.00 -23.10 20.79
CA ALA A 233 0.92 -24.25 20.69
C ALA A 233 0.43 -25.31 19.67
N LEU A 234 -0.87 -25.58 19.62
CA LEU A 234 -1.47 -26.54 18.68
C LEU A 234 -1.36 -26.13 17.20
N GLU A 235 -1.16 -24.84 16.94
CA GLU A 235 -1.07 -24.30 15.58
C GLU A 235 0.35 -24.11 15.07
N ARG A 236 1.37 -24.22 15.94
CA ARG A 236 2.79 -23.96 15.59
C ARG A 236 3.38 -24.85 14.51
N LYS A 237 2.69 -25.93 14.13
CA LYS A 237 3.06 -26.78 13.00
C LYS A 237 2.67 -26.18 11.63
N LYS A 238 1.84 -25.11 11.60
CA LYS A 238 1.44 -24.46 10.35
C LYS A 238 2.52 -23.46 9.93
N PRO A 239 2.81 -23.36 8.62
CA PRO A 239 3.70 -22.31 8.14
C PRO A 239 3.08 -20.94 8.36
N ILE A 240 3.94 -19.93 8.53
CA ILE A 240 3.60 -18.51 8.51
C ILE A 240 3.95 -17.97 7.12
N CYS A 241 3.09 -17.16 6.54
CA CYS A 241 3.32 -16.55 5.23
C CYS A 241 3.23 -15.04 5.32
N ILE A 242 4.31 -14.36 4.96
CA ILE A 242 4.36 -12.92 4.76
C ILE A 242 4.17 -12.63 3.28
N SER A 243 3.15 -11.84 2.94
CA SER A 243 2.92 -11.34 1.60
C SER A 243 3.62 -9.99 1.43
N LEU A 244 4.35 -9.83 0.33
CA LEU A 244 5.15 -8.65 0.01
C LEU A 244 4.69 -8.10 -1.35
N PRO A 245 4.00 -6.95 -1.38
CA PRO A 245 3.78 -6.23 -2.63
C PRO A 245 5.10 -5.78 -3.26
N VAL A 246 5.21 -5.95 -4.58
CA VAL A 246 6.42 -5.65 -5.37
C VAL A 246 6.06 -4.67 -6.48
N ASN A 247 6.74 -3.52 -6.51
CA ASN A 247 6.57 -2.53 -7.56
C ASN A 247 7.13 -3.05 -8.88
N LEU A 248 6.29 -3.24 -9.89
CA LEU A 248 6.69 -3.76 -11.19
C LEU A 248 7.48 -2.75 -12.02
N ARG A 249 7.46 -1.46 -11.67
CA ARG A 249 8.29 -0.43 -12.31
C ARG A 249 9.80 -0.67 -12.11
N ASN A 250 10.16 -1.51 -11.13
CA ASN A 250 11.55 -1.98 -10.95
C ASN A 250 11.98 -3.02 -12.00
N TYR A 251 11.04 -3.60 -12.74
CA TYR A 251 11.27 -4.65 -13.74
C TYR A 251 10.91 -4.21 -15.16
N TYR A 252 10.03 -3.22 -15.29
CA TYR A 252 9.49 -2.75 -16.56
C TYR A 252 9.52 -1.23 -16.60
N PRO A 253 10.00 -0.62 -17.70
CA PRO A 253 10.01 0.84 -17.83
C PRO A 253 8.58 1.36 -17.99
N SER A 254 8.05 1.94 -16.92
CA SER A 254 6.68 2.44 -16.88
C SER A 254 6.57 3.64 -15.96
N GLU A 255 5.98 4.73 -16.49
CA GLU A 255 5.66 5.96 -15.77
C GLU A 255 4.19 6.00 -15.32
N THR A 256 3.47 4.88 -15.41
CA THR A 256 2.05 4.86 -15.03
C THR A 256 1.85 5.24 -13.57
N ALA A 257 0.85 6.07 -13.30
CA ALA A 257 0.37 6.33 -11.96
C ALA A 257 -0.75 5.38 -11.53
N ARG A 258 -1.18 4.45 -12.40
CA ARG A 258 -2.17 3.41 -12.09
C ARG A 258 -1.55 2.26 -11.31
N ASN A 259 -2.36 1.27 -10.93
CA ASN A 259 -1.86 0.07 -10.28
C ASN A 259 -0.88 -0.68 -11.20
N PHE A 260 0.36 -0.82 -10.75
CA PHE A 260 1.36 -1.62 -11.45
C PHE A 260 2.28 -2.32 -10.45
N PHE A 261 1.72 -3.26 -9.71
CA PHE A 261 2.42 -4.05 -8.70
C PHE A 261 1.96 -5.51 -8.74
N ASN A 262 2.75 -6.37 -8.14
CA ASN A 262 2.44 -7.76 -7.90
C ASN A 262 2.62 -8.09 -6.42
N SER A 263 2.20 -9.26 -5.96
CA SER A 263 2.43 -9.71 -4.59
C SER A 263 3.15 -11.05 -4.60
N VAL A 264 4.27 -11.15 -3.90
CA VAL A 264 4.99 -12.40 -3.66
C VAL A 264 4.76 -12.86 -2.22
N CYS A 265 4.82 -14.16 -2.00
CA CYS A 265 4.55 -14.76 -0.69
C CYS A 265 5.75 -15.57 -0.23
N ILE A 266 6.24 -15.30 0.97
CA ILE A 266 7.30 -16.05 1.63
C ILE A 266 6.70 -16.83 2.78
N ALA A 267 6.65 -18.16 2.63
CA ALA A 267 6.11 -19.06 3.64
C ALA A 267 7.23 -19.87 4.31
N HIS A 268 7.19 -19.98 5.62
CA HIS A 268 8.12 -20.81 6.39
C HIS A 268 7.44 -21.41 7.63
N THR A 269 7.82 -22.64 7.97
CA THR A 269 7.42 -23.30 9.21
C THR A 269 8.55 -23.14 10.21
N LEU A 270 8.26 -22.48 11.32
CA LEU A 270 9.23 -22.21 12.38
C LEU A 270 9.21 -23.30 13.44
N THR A 271 10.33 -23.45 14.12
CA THR A 271 10.55 -24.31 15.27
C THR A 271 10.84 -23.48 16.52
N PRO A 272 10.80 -24.05 17.74
CA PRO A 272 11.13 -23.32 18.97
C PRO A 272 12.59 -22.82 19.03
N GLU A 273 13.49 -23.44 18.27
CA GLU A 273 14.92 -23.11 18.21
C GLU A 273 15.24 -22.00 17.22
N ASP A 274 14.25 -21.58 16.40
CA ASP A 274 14.47 -20.55 15.39
C ASP A 274 14.63 -19.16 16.03
N THR A 275 15.68 -18.48 15.59
CA THR A 275 16.02 -17.10 15.96
C THR A 275 16.03 -16.22 14.72
N LEU A 276 16.21 -14.92 14.90
CA LEU A 276 16.31 -14.01 13.76
C LEU A 276 17.51 -14.33 12.86
N GLU A 277 18.62 -14.78 13.46
CA GLU A 277 19.86 -15.20 12.78
C GLU A 277 19.63 -16.42 11.88
N THR A 278 18.73 -17.33 12.25
CA THR A 278 18.40 -18.51 11.42
C THR A 278 17.33 -18.22 10.40
N VAL A 279 16.32 -17.43 10.74
CA VAL A 279 15.13 -17.18 9.89
C VAL A 279 15.41 -16.14 8.80
N ALA A 280 16.15 -15.06 9.12
CA ALA A 280 16.37 -13.97 8.16
C ALA A 280 17.11 -14.41 6.88
N PRO A 281 18.21 -15.22 6.95
CA PRO A 281 18.86 -15.74 5.74
C PRO A 281 17.95 -16.65 4.91
N VAL A 282 17.13 -17.48 5.55
CA VAL A 282 16.17 -18.36 4.86
C VAL A 282 15.08 -17.54 4.17
N PHE A 283 14.58 -16.50 4.83
CA PHE A 283 13.62 -15.58 4.26
C PHE A 283 14.21 -14.86 3.04
N ASP A 284 15.44 -14.33 3.15
CA ASP A 284 16.13 -13.60 2.09
C ASP A 284 16.40 -14.50 0.86
N ALA A 285 16.84 -15.72 1.07
CA ALA A 285 17.04 -16.68 -0.01
C ALA A 285 15.73 -16.97 -0.77
N LYS A 286 14.62 -17.19 -0.06
CA LYS A 286 13.29 -17.38 -0.66
C LYS A 286 12.82 -16.11 -1.37
N LEU A 287 13.05 -14.93 -0.79
CA LEU A 287 12.67 -13.65 -1.40
C LEU A 287 13.43 -13.44 -2.72
N LYS A 288 14.75 -13.63 -2.73
CA LYS A 288 15.55 -13.56 -3.95
C LYS A 288 15.05 -14.49 -5.04
N GLU A 289 14.66 -15.72 -4.68
CA GLU A 289 14.13 -16.69 -5.64
C GLU A 289 12.81 -16.22 -6.27
N VAL A 290 11.83 -15.75 -5.47
CA VAL A 290 10.54 -15.33 -6.00
C VAL A 290 10.61 -14.00 -6.76
N LEU A 291 11.63 -13.17 -6.50
CA LEU A 291 11.87 -11.91 -7.18
C LEU A 291 12.64 -12.05 -8.51
N LYS A 292 13.03 -13.25 -8.91
CA LYS A 292 13.65 -13.45 -10.23
C LYS A 292 12.74 -12.95 -11.35
N PRO A 293 13.29 -12.25 -12.38
CA PRO A 293 12.49 -11.65 -13.45
C PRO A 293 11.50 -12.61 -14.11
N GLU A 294 11.92 -13.87 -14.34
CA GLU A 294 11.05 -14.90 -14.93
C GLU A 294 9.83 -15.26 -14.05
N ASN A 295 9.98 -15.24 -12.72
CA ASN A 295 8.89 -15.51 -11.79
C ASN A 295 7.92 -14.33 -11.73
N ILE A 296 8.45 -13.09 -11.68
CA ILE A 296 7.65 -11.85 -11.72
C ILE A 296 6.86 -11.77 -13.01
N ARG A 297 7.48 -12.04 -14.17
CA ARG A 297 6.81 -12.07 -15.48
C ARG A 297 5.69 -13.10 -15.52
N ALA A 298 5.96 -14.32 -15.11
CA ALA A 298 4.96 -15.38 -15.10
C ALA A 298 3.75 -15.08 -14.21
N GLN A 299 3.95 -14.32 -13.13
CA GLN A 299 2.87 -13.86 -12.27
C GLN A 299 2.07 -12.72 -12.93
N MET A 300 2.75 -11.73 -13.52
CA MET A 300 2.11 -10.63 -14.22
C MET A 300 1.23 -11.13 -15.36
N ASP A 301 1.76 -12.02 -16.20
CA ASP A 301 1.03 -12.63 -17.30
C ASP A 301 -0.19 -13.44 -16.83
N ALA A 302 -0.12 -14.06 -15.65
CA ALA A 302 -1.24 -14.80 -15.09
C ALA A 302 -2.43 -13.88 -14.72
N TYR A 303 -2.18 -12.64 -14.30
CA TYR A 303 -3.25 -11.67 -14.03
C TYR A 303 -3.91 -11.21 -15.32
N GLU A 304 -3.13 -10.86 -16.35
CA GLU A 304 -3.66 -10.38 -17.61
C GLU A 304 -4.40 -11.48 -18.39
N LYS A 305 -3.95 -12.74 -18.28
CA LYS A 305 -4.58 -13.88 -18.92
C LYS A 305 -6.06 -14.05 -18.56
N LEU A 306 -6.47 -13.64 -17.35
CA LEU A 306 -7.87 -13.71 -16.94
C LEU A 306 -8.80 -12.89 -17.83
N GLU A 307 -8.31 -11.80 -18.42
CA GLU A 307 -9.06 -10.96 -19.37
C GLU A 307 -9.23 -11.59 -20.74
N HIS A 308 -8.33 -12.52 -21.08
CA HIS A 308 -8.31 -13.20 -22.38
C HIS A 308 -9.10 -14.51 -22.39
N ILE A 309 -9.80 -14.83 -21.26
CA ILE A 309 -10.67 -16.01 -21.22
C ILE A 309 -11.86 -15.78 -22.17
N PRO A 310 -12.04 -16.66 -23.21
CA PRO A 310 -13.18 -16.55 -24.09
C PRO A 310 -14.51 -16.58 -23.34
N GLY A 311 -15.44 -15.69 -23.70
CA GLY A 311 -16.77 -15.64 -23.08
C GLY A 311 -16.87 -14.92 -21.73
N ILE A 312 -15.77 -14.43 -21.13
CA ILE A 312 -15.85 -13.69 -19.86
C ILE A 312 -16.47 -12.30 -20.03
N ARG A 313 -16.34 -11.69 -21.20
CA ARG A 313 -16.79 -10.30 -21.47
C ARG A 313 -18.30 -10.12 -21.26
N PRO A 314 -19.20 -10.95 -21.83
CA PRO A 314 -20.64 -10.80 -21.70
C PRO A 314 -21.20 -11.28 -20.34
N VAL A 315 -20.36 -11.82 -19.43
CA VAL A 315 -20.83 -12.22 -18.10
C VAL A 315 -21.18 -10.97 -17.29
N PRO A 316 -22.37 -10.90 -16.66
CA PRO A 316 -22.77 -9.77 -15.83
C PRO A 316 -21.79 -9.52 -14.67
N LEU A 317 -21.56 -8.25 -14.35
CA LEU A 317 -20.60 -7.82 -13.34
C LEU A 317 -20.86 -8.44 -11.96
N VAL A 318 -22.13 -8.64 -11.60
CA VAL A 318 -22.50 -9.26 -10.32
C VAL A 318 -21.90 -10.66 -10.19
N ILE A 319 -21.99 -11.47 -11.25
CA ILE A 319 -21.46 -12.83 -11.28
C ILE A 319 -19.93 -12.81 -11.22
N LYS A 320 -19.28 -11.92 -12.00
CA LYS A 320 -17.84 -11.73 -11.96
C LYS A 320 -17.37 -11.36 -10.54
N ASN A 321 -18.04 -10.42 -9.88
CA ASN A 321 -17.68 -10.00 -8.54
C ASN A 321 -17.82 -11.12 -7.49
N VAL A 322 -18.85 -11.97 -7.60
CA VAL A 322 -19.01 -13.16 -6.73
C VAL A 322 -17.84 -14.12 -6.93
N ALA A 323 -17.49 -14.42 -8.19
CA ALA A 323 -16.37 -15.30 -8.50
C ALA A 323 -15.03 -14.71 -7.95
N VAL A 324 -14.76 -13.43 -8.20
CA VAL A 324 -13.54 -12.75 -7.70
C VAL A 324 -13.50 -12.79 -6.17
N LYS A 325 -14.60 -12.49 -5.47
CA LYS A 325 -14.68 -12.60 -4.01
C LYS A 325 -14.34 -14.00 -3.50
N PHE A 326 -14.88 -15.01 -4.16
CA PHE A 326 -14.63 -16.40 -3.78
C PHE A 326 -13.15 -16.78 -3.94
N PHE A 327 -12.55 -16.47 -5.10
CA PHE A 327 -11.13 -16.75 -5.34
C PHE A 327 -10.22 -15.96 -4.40
N THR A 328 -10.50 -14.67 -4.17
CA THR A 328 -9.71 -13.86 -3.21
C THR A 328 -9.82 -14.43 -1.79
N LYS A 329 -11.01 -14.88 -1.37
CA LYS A 329 -11.19 -15.54 -0.06
C LYS A 329 -10.35 -16.82 0.07
N LEU A 330 -10.17 -17.57 -1.02
CA LEU A 330 -9.29 -18.73 -1.04
C LEU A 330 -7.81 -18.31 -0.94
N GLU A 331 -7.39 -17.27 -1.67
CA GLU A 331 -6.04 -16.73 -1.62
C GLU A 331 -5.71 -16.16 -0.23
N ASP A 332 -6.64 -15.46 0.41
CA ASP A 332 -6.47 -14.90 1.77
C ASP A 332 -6.13 -15.99 2.82
N ARG A 333 -6.46 -17.27 2.56
CA ARG A 333 -6.11 -18.38 3.46
C ARG A 333 -4.64 -18.75 3.43
N HIS A 334 -3.90 -18.18 2.51
CA HIS A 334 -2.46 -18.43 2.31
C HIS A 334 -1.58 -17.26 2.75
N VAL A 335 -2.16 -16.26 3.46
CA VAL A 335 -1.44 -15.08 3.94
C VAL A 335 -1.69 -14.89 5.43
N SER A 336 -0.61 -14.77 6.21
CA SER A 336 -0.66 -14.47 7.65
C SER A 336 -0.66 -12.98 7.92
N ALA A 337 0.23 -12.23 7.25
CA ALA A 337 0.33 -10.78 7.31
C ALA A 337 0.88 -10.22 5.98
N VAL A 338 0.72 -8.92 5.79
CA VAL A 338 1.28 -8.20 4.63
C VAL A 338 2.32 -7.19 5.13
N VAL A 339 3.48 -7.16 4.48
CA VAL A 339 4.53 -6.15 4.70
C VAL A 339 4.85 -5.52 3.35
N SER A 340 4.49 -4.26 3.18
CA SER A 340 4.72 -3.49 1.95
C SER A 340 5.88 -2.53 2.17
N ASN A 341 6.95 -2.66 1.43
CA ASN A 341 8.08 -1.73 1.52
C ASN A 341 8.04 -0.76 0.34
N MET A 342 7.71 0.51 0.63
CA MET A 342 7.73 1.61 -0.35
C MET A 342 9.14 2.13 -0.61
N GLY A 343 10.12 1.73 0.24
CA GLY A 343 11.50 2.20 0.14
C GLY A 343 11.71 3.62 0.64
N ARG A 344 12.81 4.21 0.18
CA ARG A 344 13.20 5.58 0.55
C ARG A 344 12.41 6.59 -0.28
N VAL A 345 11.75 7.51 0.42
CA VAL A 345 11.06 8.64 -0.21
C VAL A 345 12.10 9.68 -0.64
N SER A 346 12.19 9.91 -1.95
CA SER A 346 13.03 10.97 -2.53
C SER A 346 12.17 12.19 -2.85
N ILE A 347 12.68 13.37 -2.52
CA ILE A 347 12.06 14.66 -2.82
C ILE A 347 13.12 15.62 -3.35
N PRO A 348 12.73 16.67 -4.12
CA PRO A 348 13.64 17.73 -4.54
C PRO A 348 14.33 18.42 -3.34
N GLU A 349 15.59 18.83 -3.52
CA GLU A 349 16.41 19.43 -2.45
C GLU A 349 15.72 20.64 -1.81
N GLY A 350 15.11 21.52 -2.59
CA GLY A 350 14.43 22.72 -2.09
C GLY A 350 13.24 22.44 -1.18
N MET A 351 12.66 21.24 -1.22
CA MET A 351 11.57 20.84 -0.32
C MET A 351 12.06 20.28 1.03
N LYS A 352 13.30 19.80 1.10
CA LYS A 352 13.82 19.08 2.28
C LYS A 352 13.76 19.89 3.59
N PRO A 353 14.05 21.21 3.61
CA PRO A 353 13.99 22.00 4.85
C PRO A 353 12.60 22.02 5.50
N TYR A 354 11.54 21.82 4.72
CA TYR A 354 10.16 21.93 5.15
C TYR A 354 9.52 20.61 5.57
N ILE A 355 10.14 19.47 5.23
CA ILE A 355 9.55 18.16 5.44
C ILE A 355 10.21 17.45 6.62
N HIS A 356 9.40 17.01 7.57
CA HIS A 356 9.82 16.25 8.73
C HIS A 356 9.89 14.76 8.41
N ASN A 357 8.77 14.15 8.02
CA ASN A 357 8.73 12.73 7.68
C ASN A 357 7.56 12.36 6.75
N PHE A 358 7.55 11.07 6.37
CA PHE A 358 6.43 10.42 5.69
C PHE A 358 5.98 9.19 6.46
N ALA A 359 4.68 8.93 6.44
CA ALA A 359 4.07 7.71 6.97
C ALA A 359 3.08 7.14 5.96
N ALA A 360 2.85 5.82 6.00
CA ALA A 360 1.87 5.20 5.12
C ALA A 360 1.14 4.05 5.82
N PHE A 361 -0.15 3.88 5.50
CA PHE A 361 -1.02 2.85 6.03
C PHE A 361 -1.89 2.26 4.92
N SER A 362 -2.37 1.05 5.11
CA SER A 362 -3.37 0.46 4.23
C SER A 362 -4.42 -0.27 5.05
N SER A 363 -5.70 -0.13 4.67
CA SER A 363 -6.74 -0.95 5.27
C SER A 363 -6.44 -2.44 5.10
N CYS A 364 -6.90 -3.27 6.01
CA CYS A 364 -6.56 -4.68 6.01
C CYS A 364 -7.68 -5.57 6.61
N LYS A 365 -7.56 -6.88 6.35
CA LYS A 365 -8.41 -7.91 6.96
C LYS A 365 -7.78 -8.55 8.19
N THR A 366 -6.47 -8.40 8.38
CA THR A 366 -5.71 -9.00 9.48
C THR A 366 -4.66 -8.03 10.01
N LEU A 367 -3.48 -8.05 9.41
CA LEU A 367 -2.33 -7.22 9.75
C LEU A 367 -1.64 -6.76 8.47
N PHE A 368 -1.48 -5.47 8.31
CA PHE A 368 -0.81 -4.87 7.16
C PHE A 368 0.14 -3.77 7.63
N THR A 369 1.40 -3.92 7.33
CA THR A 369 2.42 -2.90 7.62
C THR A 369 2.93 -2.32 6.32
N VAL A 370 2.96 -1.00 6.22
CA VAL A 370 3.63 -0.26 5.15
C VAL A 370 4.90 0.35 5.73
N VAL A 371 6.01 0.11 5.07
CA VAL A 371 7.32 0.63 5.45
C VAL A 371 7.74 1.70 4.47
N CYS A 372 8.13 2.87 4.95
CA CYS A 372 8.75 3.92 4.14
C CYS A 372 9.81 4.64 4.96
N SER A 373 10.80 5.24 4.30
CA SER A 373 11.84 6.02 4.99
C SER A 373 12.06 7.37 4.34
N TYR A 374 12.36 8.37 5.18
CA TYR A 374 12.79 9.69 4.76
C TYR A 374 13.89 10.19 5.70
N GLY A 375 15.01 10.65 5.16
CA GLY A 375 16.20 10.92 5.98
C GLY A 375 16.67 9.65 6.68
N ASP A 376 16.78 9.71 8.00
CA ASP A 376 17.08 8.55 8.85
C ASP A 376 15.81 7.97 9.54
N ASP A 377 14.65 8.57 9.34
CA ASP A 377 13.40 8.06 9.90
C ASP A 377 12.81 6.95 9.02
N LEU A 378 12.76 5.73 9.56
CA LEU A 378 12.08 4.57 8.98
C LEU A 378 10.75 4.37 9.69
N VAL A 379 9.66 4.60 8.99
CA VAL A 379 8.31 4.50 9.54
C VAL A 379 7.65 3.17 9.16
N LEU A 380 7.16 2.45 10.14
CA LEU A 380 6.33 1.26 10.02
C LEU A 380 4.87 1.63 10.35
N GLY A 381 4.10 2.00 9.36
CA GLY A 381 2.67 2.27 9.50
C GLY A 381 1.87 0.99 9.44
N THR A 382 1.38 0.52 10.58
CA THR A 382 0.67 -0.76 10.69
C THR A 382 -0.82 -0.55 10.95
N ALA A 383 -1.65 -1.17 10.12
CA ALA A 383 -3.08 -1.34 10.37
C ALA A 383 -3.34 -2.77 10.87
N SER A 384 -4.10 -2.91 11.94
CA SER A 384 -4.47 -4.19 12.53
C SER A 384 -5.97 -4.31 12.73
N ALA A 385 -6.55 -5.38 12.21
CA ALA A 385 -7.93 -5.76 12.50
C ALA A 385 -8.03 -6.70 13.72
N LEU A 386 -6.91 -7.03 14.36
CA LEU A 386 -6.86 -7.90 15.52
C LEU A 386 -7.19 -7.11 16.79
N ARG A 387 -7.87 -7.77 17.72
CA ARG A 387 -8.13 -7.23 19.06
C ARG A 387 -6.87 -7.19 19.91
N SER A 388 -6.02 -8.21 19.77
CA SER A 388 -4.75 -8.32 20.47
C SER A 388 -3.66 -7.52 19.76
N THR A 389 -2.88 -6.78 20.54
CA THR A 389 -1.68 -6.06 20.06
C THR A 389 -0.39 -6.87 20.31
N ALA A 390 -0.50 -8.11 20.82
CA ALA A 390 0.64 -8.90 21.27
C ALA A 390 1.71 -9.14 20.18
N ILE A 391 1.29 -9.38 18.93
CA ILE A 391 2.23 -9.54 17.80
C ILE A 391 3.09 -8.28 17.63
N LEU A 392 2.48 -7.09 17.62
CA LEU A 392 3.20 -5.83 17.45
C LEU A 392 4.06 -5.50 18.68
N GLN A 393 3.55 -5.75 19.89
CA GLN A 393 4.36 -5.58 21.12
C GLN A 393 5.61 -6.45 21.10
N ARG A 394 5.50 -7.71 20.64
CA ARG A 394 6.66 -8.60 20.47
C ARG A 394 7.62 -8.06 19.42
N LEU A 395 7.10 -7.66 18.25
CA LEU A 395 7.92 -7.13 17.17
C LEU A 395 8.77 -5.94 17.63
N TYR A 396 8.15 -4.93 18.23
CA TYR A 396 8.88 -3.74 18.67
C TYR A 396 9.80 -4.00 19.87
N ARG A 397 9.47 -4.96 20.75
CA ARG A 397 10.38 -5.42 21.81
C ARG A 397 11.61 -6.12 21.24
N GLU A 398 11.47 -6.93 20.20
CA GLU A 398 12.61 -7.56 19.55
C GLU A 398 13.50 -6.53 18.85
N PHE A 399 12.92 -5.51 18.19
CA PHE A 399 13.71 -4.41 17.65
C PHE A 399 14.51 -3.68 18.75
N ALA A 400 13.89 -3.38 19.89
CA ALA A 400 14.58 -2.76 21.01
C ALA A 400 15.69 -3.67 21.61
N LYS A 401 15.48 -4.99 21.69
CA LYS A 401 16.52 -5.95 22.10
C LYS A 401 17.68 -6.03 21.11
N ASP A 402 17.39 -5.86 19.82
CA ASP A 402 18.41 -5.77 18.78
C ASP A 402 19.21 -4.44 18.83
N GLY A 403 18.91 -3.57 19.80
CA GLY A 403 19.58 -2.30 19.99
C GLY A 403 19.07 -1.15 19.10
N LEU A 404 17.88 -1.32 18.49
CA LEU A 404 17.28 -0.27 17.68
C LEU A 404 16.52 0.73 18.57
N ASP A 405 16.65 2.01 18.27
CA ASP A 405 15.84 3.05 18.87
C ASP A 405 14.41 2.97 18.30
N VAL A 406 13.43 2.81 19.18
CA VAL A 406 12.02 2.61 18.82
C VAL A 406 11.14 3.67 19.46
N THR A 407 10.41 4.42 18.65
CA THR A 407 9.29 5.25 19.12
C THR A 407 8.00 4.72 18.49
N LEU A 408 6.93 4.55 19.29
CA LEU A 408 5.67 3.98 18.84
C LEU A 408 4.50 4.87 19.22
N TYR A 409 3.71 5.26 18.22
CA TYR A 409 2.42 5.91 18.38
C TYR A 409 1.29 4.94 18.02
N ALA A 410 0.16 5.07 18.69
CA ALA A 410 -1.02 4.26 18.41
C ALA A 410 -2.29 5.12 18.47
N THR A 411 -3.27 4.80 17.64
CA THR A 411 -4.60 5.39 17.78
C THR A 411 -5.27 4.86 19.04
N GLU A 412 -5.91 5.75 19.80
CA GLU A 412 -6.80 5.34 20.87
C GLU A 412 -8.01 4.60 20.28
N VAL A 413 -8.31 3.44 20.83
CA VAL A 413 -9.55 2.74 20.55
C VAL A 413 -10.49 3.05 21.70
N GLU A 414 -11.54 3.82 21.45
CA GLU A 414 -12.63 3.95 22.41
C GLU A 414 -13.18 2.55 22.72
N ARG A 415 -13.11 2.16 24.00
CA ARG A 415 -13.51 0.83 24.49
C ARG A 415 -15.00 0.75 24.70
#